data_98547c4e9c87616e8b567e8bed7907d4
#
_entry.id   98547c4e9c87616e8b567e8bed7907d4
#
_cell.length_a   1.000
_cell.length_b   1.000
_cell.length_c   1.000
_cell.angle_alpha   90.00
_cell.angle_beta   90.00
_cell.angle_gamma   90.00
#
_symmetry.space_group_name_H-M   'P 1'
#
loop_
_entity.id
_entity.type
_entity.pdbx_description
1 polymer ?
#
loop_
_entity_poly.entity_id
_entity_poly.type
_entity_poly.pdbx_seq_one_letter_code
_entity_poly.pdbx_strand_id
1 'polypeptide(L)'
;MLKGLLPLASCMVLAGCTDDKYDLTDIDTTSRITVNNLTIPVNLAPIKLDDVVDLDDNENISKIEINGEEVFAIQKGGDINTSDFHINGVHVASVPVNPTDVNITVPELNIPGINLSDVNISLPDMPMQTYHINLNNVDPALISIDNVKTSTIKVEVKLSVPASVMSGNALSFKNLNINLPWGLVTDDPNYNQADGTYQVDYLPVNANGMATLTINATGMDFLGKGILVNNSLEISDELGIKSGDINFNLTNVNIGNFNLHAEYSISAFDLRSFSGDIDYRMDDINIDPIALNGLPDFLDNPETEIRIANPVIKVNINNPVGQYGLKGYGQIQLTSNFQGGNKTVVESDLFVIEENGANLSFATSTPGFNDVPFPGLGDILTNSSTGGLPTDIAVTLENLQFKGHAEDFPIGNIDNAQGDYEFTAPLGFASPSKVVYETTEDGWNSDGLDDVNIEFINLSAECYTNLPVGVQLSVNPVDKNGNLIPVTEDSSNFKVSPYSDGEQVSIRIQGANGPIRGLDGVRFRAIISQDDPDNEGALGPDLYIELRNLRATVDGYYETDFN
;
A
#
# COMPACT_ATOMS: atom_id res chain seq x y z
N MET A 1 19.28 -60.94 8.51
CA MET A 1 19.75 -62.35 8.33
C MET A 1 20.80 -62.74 9.39
N LEU A 2 20.52 -62.53 10.68
CA LEU A 2 21.44 -62.92 11.77
C LEU A 2 20.78 -63.83 12.83
N LYS A 3 19.77 -64.60 12.47
CA LYS A 3 19.10 -65.57 13.36
C LYS A 3 19.62 -67.01 13.20
N GLY A 4 20.84 -67.21 12.70
CA GLY A 4 21.33 -68.54 12.35
C GLY A 4 22.68 -68.97 12.92
N LEU A 5 23.30 -68.27 13.86
CA LEU A 5 24.65 -68.57 14.30
C LEU A 5 24.86 -68.61 15.83
N LEU A 6 23.91 -69.12 16.54
CA LEU A 6 24.19 -69.58 17.93
C LEU A 6 23.28 -70.78 18.20
N PRO A 7 23.80 -72.03 18.07
CA PRO A 7 24.21 -72.77 19.22
C PRO A 7 25.27 -73.81 18.87
N LEU A 8 26.52 -73.55 19.12
CA LEU A 8 27.51 -74.65 19.23
C LEU A 8 28.72 -74.18 20.07
N ALA A 9 28.52 -73.89 21.29
CA ALA A 9 29.62 -73.87 22.25
C ALA A 9 29.01 -74.04 23.64
N SER A 10 28.70 -75.20 23.97
CA SER A 10 28.79 -75.53 25.39
C SER A 10 28.32 -76.94 25.70
N CYS A 11 29.16 -77.73 25.94
CA CYS A 11 29.07 -78.84 26.88
C CYS A 11 30.49 -79.28 27.24
N MET A 12 31.16 -78.50 28.07
CA MET A 12 32.20 -79.03 28.92
C MET A 12 31.63 -79.03 30.32
N VAL A 13 31.06 -80.18 30.68
CA VAL A 13 30.80 -80.47 32.07
C VAL A 13 32.10 -80.72 32.75
N LEU A 14 32.56 -79.75 33.52
CA LEU A 14 33.62 -79.96 34.53
C LEU A 14 32.95 -80.53 35.80
N ALA A 15 32.93 -81.87 35.89
CA ALA A 15 32.73 -82.50 37.14
C ALA A 15 34.02 -82.32 37.96
N GLY A 16 34.07 -81.29 38.80
CA GLY A 16 35.16 -81.00 39.69
C GLY A 16 34.64 -80.62 41.07
N CYS A 17 34.98 -81.40 42.08
CA CYS A 17 34.78 -81.27 43.48
C CYS A 17 34.20 -79.98 44.04
N THR A 18 32.99 -80.05 44.59
CA THR A 18 32.42 -79.02 45.47
C THR A 18 33.23 -78.96 46.77
N ASP A 19 34.08 -77.97 46.90
CA ASP A 19 34.63 -77.55 48.21
C ASP A 19 33.64 -76.51 48.75
N ASP A 20 32.98 -76.79 49.88
CA ASP A 20 31.90 -75.93 50.48
C ASP A 20 32.46 -74.57 51.00
N LYS A 21 33.56 -74.11 50.47
CA LYS A 21 34.22 -72.83 50.86
C LYS A 21 34.05 -71.72 49.79
N TYR A 22 33.48 -72.02 48.66
CA TYR A 22 33.19 -71.01 47.64
C TYR A 22 31.73 -70.73 47.62
N ASP A 23 31.33 -69.54 48.02
CA ASP A 23 30.01 -69.00 47.82
C ASP A 23 29.90 -68.67 46.34
N LEU A 24 29.27 -69.55 45.60
CA LEU A 24 29.04 -69.35 44.15
C LEU A 24 27.86 -68.43 43.85
N THR A 25 27.19 -67.89 44.89
CA THR A 25 26.06 -66.99 44.72
C THR A 25 26.49 -65.56 44.37
N ASP A 26 27.75 -65.22 44.48
CA ASP A 26 28.32 -63.92 44.21
C ASP A 26 29.25 -63.89 42.95
N ILE A 27 29.20 -64.92 42.12
CA ILE A 27 29.94 -64.91 40.85
C ILE A 27 29.24 -64.01 39.88
N ASP A 28 29.87 -62.93 39.52
CA ASP A 28 29.42 -62.09 38.36
C ASP A 28 29.58 -62.93 37.08
N THR A 29 28.47 -63.46 36.61
CA THR A 29 28.35 -64.23 35.35
C THR A 29 28.16 -63.38 34.14
N THR A 30 28.22 -62.05 34.28
CA THR A 30 28.12 -61.11 33.19
C THR A 30 29.27 -61.28 32.20
N SER A 31 28.97 -61.67 31.00
CA SER A 31 29.95 -61.77 29.91
C SER A 31 29.78 -60.65 28.93
N ARG A 32 30.91 -60.04 28.51
CA ARG A 32 30.90 -58.98 27.48
C ARG A 32 31.40 -59.54 26.16
N ILE A 33 30.59 -59.42 25.14
CA ILE A 33 30.96 -59.72 23.76
C ILE A 33 31.23 -58.41 23.04
N THR A 34 32.49 -58.16 22.66
CA THR A 34 32.90 -56.92 22.00
C THR A 34 32.45 -56.94 20.54
N VAL A 35 31.84 -55.83 20.11
CA VAL A 35 31.44 -55.53 18.74
C VAL A 35 32.38 -54.45 18.24
N ASN A 36 33.17 -54.72 17.21
CA ASN A 36 34.09 -53.74 16.61
C ASN A 36 33.77 -53.55 15.15
N ASN A 37 33.71 -52.29 14.71
CA ASN A 37 33.49 -51.91 13.32
C ASN A 37 32.24 -52.56 12.68
N LEU A 38 31.15 -52.70 13.42
CA LEU A 38 29.89 -53.12 12.84
C LEU A 38 29.40 -52.04 11.86
N THR A 39 29.40 -52.36 10.58
CA THR A 39 28.99 -51.42 9.56
C THR A 39 27.47 -51.42 9.39
N ILE A 40 26.87 -50.26 9.55
CA ILE A 40 25.45 -50.02 9.27
C ILE A 40 25.37 -49.42 7.85
N PRO A 41 24.56 -49.99 6.95
CA PRO A 41 24.31 -49.37 5.67
C PRO A 41 23.51 -48.08 5.87
N VAL A 42 24.07 -46.94 5.52
CA VAL A 42 23.39 -45.64 5.50
C VAL A 42 23.37 -45.18 4.06
N ASN A 43 22.21 -44.84 3.58
CA ASN A 43 22.04 -44.33 2.21
C ASN A 43 21.26 -43.02 2.26
N LEU A 44 21.96 -41.90 2.19
CA LEU A 44 21.36 -40.59 2.04
C LEU A 44 21.33 -40.20 0.56
N ALA A 45 20.13 -39.94 0.05
CA ALA A 45 20.01 -39.37 -1.29
C ALA A 45 20.58 -37.95 -1.32
N PRO A 46 21.14 -37.50 -2.47
CA PRO A 46 21.51 -36.10 -2.62
C PRO A 46 20.32 -35.19 -2.35
N ILE A 47 20.52 -34.16 -1.55
CA ILE A 47 19.51 -33.15 -1.29
C ILE A 47 19.70 -32.06 -2.35
N LYS A 48 18.81 -32.01 -3.33
CA LYS A 48 18.76 -30.94 -4.33
C LYS A 48 17.68 -29.96 -3.94
N LEU A 49 17.92 -28.68 -4.15
CA LEU A 49 16.94 -27.66 -3.81
C LEU A 49 15.69 -27.80 -4.67
N ASP A 50 15.81 -28.25 -5.92
CA ASP A 50 14.68 -28.53 -6.81
C ASP A 50 13.78 -29.68 -6.33
N ASP A 51 14.35 -30.66 -5.61
CA ASP A 51 13.58 -31.76 -5.02
C ASP A 51 12.88 -31.37 -3.70
N VAL A 52 13.30 -30.27 -3.10
CA VAL A 52 12.84 -29.78 -1.79
C VAL A 52 11.77 -28.69 -1.97
N VAL A 53 11.89 -27.87 -3.03
CA VAL A 53 10.91 -26.84 -3.37
C VAL A 53 9.90 -27.41 -4.35
N ASP A 54 8.76 -27.85 -3.83
CA ASP A 54 7.65 -28.33 -4.67
C ASP A 54 6.93 -27.13 -5.29
N LEU A 55 7.15 -26.91 -6.60
CA LEU A 55 6.52 -25.83 -7.36
C LEU A 55 5.07 -26.13 -7.75
N ASP A 56 4.68 -27.40 -7.77
CA ASP A 56 3.33 -27.80 -8.21
C ASP A 56 2.27 -27.42 -7.17
N ASP A 57 2.66 -27.32 -5.91
CA ASP A 57 1.77 -26.92 -4.81
C ASP A 57 1.89 -25.41 -4.42
N ASN A 58 2.76 -24.65 -5.10
CA ASN A 58 3.08 -23.26 -4.76
C ASN A 58 2.64 -22.27 -5.84
N GLU A 59 1.52 -21.60 -5.63
CA GLU A 59 1.03 -20.56 -6.57
C GLU A 59 1.90 -19.29 -6.60
N ASN A 60 2.71 -19.05 -5.57
CA ASN A 60 3.46 -17.79 -5.39
C ASN A 60 4.98 -17.97 -5.55
N ILE A 61 5.50 -19.19 -5.74
CA ILE A 61 6.92 -19.43 -6.01
C ILE A 61 7.08 -19.85 -7.46
N SER A 62 8.03 -19.22 -8.13
CA SER A 62 8.37 -19.51 -9.52
C SER A 62 9.87 -19.49 -9.72
N LYS A 63 10.34 -20.06 -10.83
CA LYS A 63 11.71 -19.91 -11.28
C LYS A 63 11.80 -18.65 -12.15
N ILE A 64 12.72 -17.76 -11.82
CA ILE A 64 13.02 -16.56 -12.60
C ILE A 64 14.48 -16.58 -13.02
N GLU A 65 14.81 -15.88 -14.09
CA GLU A 65 16.19 -15.71 -14.54
C GLU A 65 16.77 -14.39 -14.02
N ILE A 66 17.87 -14.47 -13.25
CA ILE A 66 18.62 -13.30 -12.79
C ILE A 66 20.06 -13.47 -13.26
N ASN A 67 20.56 -12.52 -14.05
CA ASN A 67 21.92 -12.52 -14.60
C ASN A 67 22.30 -13.79 -15.40
N GLY A 68 21.32 -14.51 -15.96
CA GLY A 68 21.52 -15.73 -16.73
C GLY A 68 21.52 -17.02 -15.89
N GLU A 69 21.17 -16.93 -14.61
CA GLU A 69 21.00 -18.07 -13.70
C GLU A 69 19.53 -18.19 -13.30
N GLU A 70 18.99 -19.42 -13.28
CA GLU A 70 17.65 -19.67 -12.72
C GLU A 70 17.70 -19.62 -11.20
N VAL A 71 16.78 -18.86 -10.59
CA VAL A 71 16.61 -18.76 -9.14
C VAL A 71 15.13 -18.89 -8.78
N PHE A 72 14.85 -19.41 -7.59
CA PHE A 72 13.51 -19.37 -7.04
C PHE A 72 13.17 -17.96 -6.56
N ALA A 73 11.94 -17.53 -6.79
CA ALA A 73 11.44 -16.25 -6.31
C ALA A 73 10.00 -16.35 -5.85
N ILE A 74 9.66 -15.60 -4.83
CA ILE A 74 8.27 -15.31 -4.50
C ILE A 74 7.80 -14.24 -5.46
N GLN A 75 6.74 -14.52 -6.21
CA GLN A 75 6.13 -13.57 -7.14
C GLN A 75 4.64 -13.44 -6.86
N LYS A 76 4.15 -12.21 -6.83
CA LYS A 76 2.73 -11.91 -6.71
C LYS A 76 2.43 -10.63 -7.47
N GLY A 77 1.42 -10.68 -8.32
CA GLY A 77 0.87 -9.50 -8.96
C GLY A 77 -0.62 -9.36 -8.65
N GLY A 78 -1.15 -8.18 -8.85
CA GLY A 78 -2.55 -7.89 -8.67
C GLY A 78 -2.91 -6.49 -9.11
N ASP A 79 -4.22 -6.20 -9.10
CA ASP A 79 -4.77 -4.92 -9.51
C ASP A 79 -4.84 -3.95 -8.31
N ILE A 80 -4.60 -2.68 -8.58
CA ILE A 80 -4.81 -1.57 -7.65
C ILE A 80 -6.03 -0.79 -8.13
N ASN A 81 -7.03 -0.65 -7.27
CA ASN A 81 -8.23 0.13 -7.56
C ASN A 81 -8.55 1.02 -6.36
N THR A 82 -8.54 2.34 -6.56
CA THR A 82 -8.96 3.28 -5.52
C THR A 82 -10.48 3.39 -5.49
N SER A 83 -11.03 4.12 -4.53
CA SER A 83 -12.39 4.65 -4.61
C SER A 83 -12.46 5.74 -5.69
N ASP A 84 -13.68 6.00 -6.20
CA ASP A 84 -13.92 7.13 -7.09
C ASP A 84 -13.61 8.45 -6.37
N PHE A 85 -13.11 9.43 -7.13
CA PHE A 85 -13.03 10.80 -6.63
C PHE A 85 -14.43 11.40 -6.60
N HIS A 86 -14.77 12.06 -5.51
CA HIS A 86 -16.07 12.70 -5.36
C HIS A 86 -15.91 14.06 -4.72
N ILE A 87 -16.35 15.11 -5.42
CA ILE A 87 -16.47 16.45 -4.86
C ILE A 87 -17.94 16.79 -4.71
N ASN A 88 -18.31 17.15 -3.49
CA ASN A 88 -19.70 17.47 -3.16
C ASN A 88 -20.23 18.63 -3.99
N GLY A 89 -21.47 18.49 -4.46
CA GLY A 89 -22.17 19.55 -5.17
C GLY A 89 -22.45 20.76 -4.27
N VAL A 90 -22.27 21.96 -4.82
CA VAL A 90 -22.59 23.21 -4.12
C VAL A 90 -23.74 23.90 -4.82
N HIS A 91 -24.84 24.11 -4.10
CA HIS A 91 -26.01 24.87 -4.54
C HIS A 91 -26.04 26.22 -3.84
N VAL A 92 -26.12 27.29 -4.62
CA VAL A 92 -26.31 28.64 -4.13
C VAL A 92 -27.78 29.05 -4.35
N ALA A 93 -28.47 29.31 -3.24
CA ALA A 93 -29.87 29.76 -3.31
C ALA A 93 -29.96 31.16 -3.93
N SER A 94 -31.14 31.53 -4.41
CA SER A 94 -31.41 32.90 -4.93
C SER A 94 -31.09 33.91 -3.83
N VAL A 95 -30.37 34.96 -4.21
CA VAL A 95 -29.93 36.01 -3.28
C VAL A 95 -30.99 37.08 -3.19
N PRO A 96 -31.63 37.27 -2.03
CA PRO A 96 -32.57 38.36 -1.83
C PRO A 96 -31.78 39.68 -1.72
N VAL A 97 -32.24 40.68 -2.49
CA VAL A 97 -31.72 42.06 -2.44
C VAL A 97 -32.86 42.98 -2.16
N ASN A 98 -32.71 43.90 -1.22
CA ASN A 98 -33.76 44.83 -0.89
C ASN A 98 -34.03 45.77 -2.06
N PRO A 99 -35.33 46.09 -2.37
CA PRO A 99 -35.66 47.08 -3.41
C PRO A 99 -35.31 48.49 -2.92
N THR A 100 -35.16 49.39 -3.88
CA THR A 100 -34.88 50.80 -3.61
C THR A 100 -35.96 51.67 -4.23
N ASP A 101 -36.52 52.59 -3.44
CA ASP A 101 -37.48 53.60 -3.86
C ASP A 101 -36.85 54.98 -3.85
N VAL A 102 -36.99 55.70 -4.96
CA VAL A 102 -36.42 57.06 -5.10
C VAL A 102 -37.44 57.97 -5.72
N ASN A 103 -37.60 59.15 -5.14
CA ASN A 103 -38.51 60.18 -5.66
C ASN A 103 -37.83 60.93 -6.81
N ILE A 104 -38.46 60.90 -7.97
CA ILE A 104 -38.05 61.64 -9.16
C ILE A 104 -38.81 62.98 -9.16
N THR A 105 -38.06 64.06 -9.06
CA THR A 105 -38.60 65.40 -9.18
C THR A 105 -38.63 65.83 -10.65
N VAL A 106 -39.84 65.99 -11.17
CA VAL A 106 -40.02 66.44 -12.53
C VAL A 106 -40.16 67.98 -12.55
N PRO A 107 -39.32 68.71 -13.27
CA PRO A 107 -39.45 70.16 -13.39
C PRO A 107 -40.86 70.52 -13.92
N GLU A 108 -41.49 71.56 -13.34
CA GLU A 108 -42.74 72.06 -13.81
C GLU A 108 -42.57 72.64 -15.23
N LEU A 109 -42.96 71.83 -16.27
CA LEU A 109 -42.93 72.23 -17.66
C LEU A 109 -44.36 72.59 -18.05
N ASN A 110 -44.83 73.76 -17.68
CA ASN A 110 -46.21 74.18 -17.89
C ASN A 110 -46.34 74.98 -19.18
N ILE A 111 -46.22 74.28 -20.37
CA ILE A 111 -46.44 74.90 -21.68
C ILE A 111 -47.52 74.11 -22.40
N PRO A 112 -48.78 74.60 -22.41
CA PRO A 112 -49.87 73.91 -23.07
C PRO A 112 -49.69 73.83 -24.62
N GLY A 113 -49.78 72.59 -25.15
CA GLY A 113 -49.78 72.34 -26.61
C GLY A 113 -48.39 72.08 -27.24
N ILE A 114 -47.35 71.92 -26.48
CA ILE A 114 -46.00 71.55 -26.96
C ILE A 114 -45.70 70.09 -26.67
N ASN A 115 -45.42 69.30 -27.69
CA ASN A 115 -44.76 67.96 -27.50
C ASN A 115 -43.29 68.18 -27.18
N LEU A 116 -42.87 67.78 -26.02
CA LEU A 116 -41.46 67.81 -25.60
C LEU A 116 -40.86 66.46 -25.92
N SER A 117 -39.92 66.41 -26.86
CA SER A 117 -39.17 65.21 -27.14
C SER A 117 -37.79 65.34 -26.52
N ASP A 118 -37.21 64.21 -26.03
CA ASP A 118 -35.87 64.07 -25.54
C ASP A 118 -35.56 64.92 -24.30
N VAL A 119 -36.46 64.96 -23.31
CA VAL A 119 -36.24 65.61 -22.03
C VAL A 119 -35.53 64.62 -21.13
N ASN A 120 -34.31 64.95 -20.74
CA ASN A 120 -33.48 64.15 -19.84
C ASN A 120 -33.54 64.71 -18.43
N ILE A 121 -33.80 63.85 -17.45
CA ILE A 121 -33.74 64.14 -16.02
C ILE A 121 -32.75 63.19 -15.41
N SER A 122 -31.68 63.73 -14.82
CA SER A 122 -30.69 62.89 -14.14
C SER A 122 -31.29 62.20 -12.91
N LEU A 123 -30.99 60.92 -12.77
CA LEU A 123 -31.39 60.15 -11.60
C LEU A 123 -30.75 60.73 -10.34
N PRO A 124 -31.53 60.92 -9.24
CA PRO A 124 -30.92 61.29 -7.97
C PRO A 124 -30.05 60.14 -7.45
N ASP A 125 -29.22 60.39 -6.46
CA ASP A 125 -28.43 59.40 -5.78
C ASP A 125 -29.35 58.27 -5.26
N MET A 126 -29.11 57.04 -5.74
CA MET A 126 -29.86 55.86 -5.31
C MET A 126 -29.07 55.11 -4.25
N PRO A 127 -29.69 54.72 -3.12
CA PRO A 127 -29.01 53.90 -2.13
C PRO A 127 -28.57 52.56 -2.71
N MET A 128 -27.28 52.22 -2.56
CA MET A 128 -26.76 50.91 -2.93
C MET A 128 -27.27 49.88 -1.94
N GLN A 129 -27.51 48.66 -2.41
CA GLN A 129 -28.00 47.53 -1.60
C GLN A 129 -26.91 46.51 -1.46
N THR A 130 -26.65 46.03 -0.24
CA THR A 130 -25.71 44.96 0.02
C THR A 130 -26.32 43.61 -0.37
N TYR A 131 -25.54 42.79 -1.07
CA TYR A 131 -25.88 41.39 -1.36
C TYR A 131 -24.85 40.47 -0.72
N HIS A 132 -25.25 39.21 -0.48
CA HIS A 132 -24.38 38.17 0.06
C HIS A 132 -24.56 36.89 -0.76
N ILE A 133 -23.49 36.42 -1.39
CA ILE A 133 -23.43 35.10 -2.02
C ILE A 133 -22.65 34.20 -1.07
N ASN A 134 -23.29 33.12 -0.60
CA ASN A 134 -22.67 32.20 0.35
C ASN A 134 -22.53 30.83 -0.29
N LEU A 135 -21.27 30.37 -0.47
CA LEU A 135 -20.95 29.00 -0.77
C LEU A 135 -20.72 28.29 0.57
N ASN A 136 -21.71 27.51 0.99
CA ASN A 136 -21.67 26.79 2.25
C ASN A 136 -21.47 25.29 2.03
N ASN A 137 -20.83 24.61 2.98
CA ASN A 137 -20.58 23.18 2.94
C ASN A 137 -19.81 22.76 1.67
N VAL A 138 -18.84 23.57 1.28
CA VAL A 138 -17.88 23.23 0.24
C VAL A 138 -17.09 22.01 0.70
N ASP A 139 -16.75 21.15 -0.24
CA ASP A 139 -16.02 19.92 0.06
C ASP A 139 -14.73 20.22 0.85
N PRO A 140 -14.44 19.48 1.94
CA PRO A 140 -13.23 19.71 2.75
C PRO A 140 -11.91 19.56 1.97
N ALA A 141 -11.93 18.85 0.85
CA ALA A 141 -10.76 18.71 -0.03
C ALA A 141 -10.35 20.04 -0.70
N LEU A 142 -11.27 21.02 -0.81
CA LEU A 142 -10.98 22.32 -1.42
C LEU A 142 -10.32 23.25 -0.40
N ILE A 143 -9.18 23.82 -0.78
CA ILE A 143 -8.42 24.80 0.04
C ILE A 143 -8.75 26.22 -0.42
N SER A 144 -8.78 26.46 -1.73
CA SER A 144 -9.13 27.75 -2.33
C SER A 144 -9.94 27.55 -3.59
N ILE A 145 -10.67 28.59 -3.99
CA ILE A 145 -11.42 28.64 -5.25
C ILE A 145 -11.06 29.95 -5.96
N ASP A 146 -10.45 29.88 -7.12
CA ASP A 146 -10.11 31.06 -7.92
C ASP A 146 -11.27 31.46 -8.84
N ASN A 147 -11.88 30.47 -9.47
CA ASN A 147 -13.04 30.67 -10.30
C ASN A 147 -13.95 29.43 -10.30
N VAL A 148 -15.21 29.62 -10.68
CA VAL A 148 -16.20 28.56 -10.83
C VAL A 148 -16.94 28.70 -12.15
N LYS A 149 -17.23 27.56 -12.77
CA LYS A 149 -18.29 27.45 -13.80
C LYS A 149 -19.57 26.99 -13.14
N THR A 150 -20.68 27.56 -13.56
CA THR A 150 -21.97 27.35 -12.91
C THR A 150 -23.07 27.00 -13.94
N SER A 151 -24.24 26.60 -13.45
CA SER A 151 -25.46 26.78 -14.20
C SER A 151 -25.66 28.28 -14.45
N THR A 152 -26.56 28.66 -15.38
CA THR A 152 -26.77 30.07 -15.69
C THR A 152 -27.14 30.88 -14.44
N ILE A 153 -26.31 31.87 -14.10
CA ILE A 153 -26.59 32.89 -13.11
C ILE A 153 -27.33 34.01 -13.81
N LYS A 154 -28.55 34.28 -13.38
CA LYS A 154 -29.36 35.35 -13.95
C LYS A 154 -29.40 36.51 -12.96
N VAL A 155 -28.88 37.65 -13.37
CA VAL A 155 -28.97 38.89 -12.61
C VAL A 155 -30.02 39.78 -13.30
N GLU A 156 -31.06 40.17 -12.59
CA GLU A 156 -32.11 41.03 -13.10
C GLU A 156 -32.15 42.34 -12.31
N VAL A 157 -32.29 43.43 -13.06
CA VAL A 157 -32.60 44.76 -12.54
C VAL A 157 -33.90 45.20 -13.16
N LYS A 158 -34.91 45.37 -12.35
CA LYS A 158 -36.24 45.83 -12.79
C LYS A 158 -36.48 47.23 -12.27
N LEU A 159 -36.72 48.15 -13.18
CA LEU A 159 -37.09 49.53 -12.90
C LEU A 159 -38.56 49.72 -13.20
N SER A 160 -39.33 50.22 -12.25
CA SER A 160 -40.73 50.46 -12.45
C SER A 160 -41.14 51.89 -12.08
N VAL A 161 -41.93 52.46 -12.92
CA VAL A 161 -42.56 53.76 -12.70
C VAL A 161 -44.07 53.59 -12.64
N PRO A 162 -44.85 54.47 -11.91
CA PRO A 162 -46.31 54.37 -11.87
C PRO A 162 -46.94 54.45 -13.28
N ALA A 163 -47.97 53.64 -13.51
CA ALA A 163 -48.66 53.59 -14.84
C ALA A 163 -49.22 54.95 -15.25
N SER A 164 -49.51 55.82 -14.29
CA SER A 164 -49.98 57.21 -14.54
C SER A 164 -48.96 58.04 -15.33
N VAL A 165 -47.65 57.74 -15.11
CA VAL A 165 -46.56 58.44 -15.81
C VAL A 165 -46.47 58.03 -17.28
N MET A 166 -46.96 56.83 -17.64
CA MET A 166 -46.93 56.27 -18.96
C MET A 166 -48.11 56.72 -19.82
N SER A 167 -49.11 57.37 -19.24
CA SER A 167 -50.34 57.77 -19.98
C SER A 167 -50.05 58.80 -21.08
N GLY A 168 -49.92 58.33 -22.31
CA GLY A 168 -49.61 59.17 -23.46
C GLY A 168 -48.14 59.58 -23.60
N ASN A 169 -47.27 58.98 -22.82
CA ASN A 169 -45.83 59.29 -22.79
C ASN A 169 -44.99 58.05 -23.10
N ALA A 170 -43.81 58.24 -23.67
CA ALA A 170 -42.82 57.21 -23.81
C ALA A 170 -41.59 57.56 -22.91
N LEU A 171 -41.13 56.57 -22.13
CA LEU A 171 -39.97 56.70 -21.25
C LEU A 171 -38.91 55.71 -21.63
N SER A 172 -37.68 56.12 -21.41
CA SER A 172 -36.53 55.22 -21.44
C SER A 172 -35.50 55.67 -20.39
N PHE A 173 -34.68 54.76 -19.96
CA PHE A 173 -33.48 55.09 -19.20
C PHE A 173 -32.31 55.19 -20.16
N LYS A 174 -31.44 56.18 -19.96
CA LYS A 174 -30.23 56.41 -20.77
C LYS A 174 -29.01 56.52 -19.86
N ASN A 175 -27.85 56.15 -20.39
CA ASN A 175 -26.54 56.30 -19.73
C ASN A 175 -26.53 55.68 -18.32
N LEU A 176 -27.26 54.57 -18.11
CA LEU A 176 -27.26 53.91 -16.81
C LEU A 176 -25.91 53.32 -16.52
N ASN A 177 -25.36 53.64 -15.36
CA ASN A 177 -24.19 53.00 -14.78
C ASN A 177 -24.69 52.22 -13.54
N ILE A 178 -24.60 50.89 -13.63
CA ILE A 178 -25.16 49.97 -12.63
C ILE A 178 -23.98 49.23 -11.99
N ASN A 179 -23.98 49.15 -10.68
CA ASN A 179 -23.11 48.26 -9.95
C ASN A 179 -23.77 46.90 -9.81
N LEU A 180 -23.17 45.87 -10.39
CA LEU A 180 -23.60 44.47 -10.35
C LEU A 180 -22.57 43.65 -9.57
N PRO A 181 -22.87 42.39 -9.21
CA PRO A 181 -21.84 41.53 -8.62
C PRO A 181 -20.59 41.51 -9.46
N TRP A 182 -19.43 41.78 -8.83
CA TRP A 182 -18.13 41.67 -9.48
C TRP A 182 -17.79 40.22 -9.81
N GLY A 183 -16.87 39.99 -10.72
CA GLY A 183 -16.36 38.66 -11.05
C GLY A 183 -17.32 37.78 -11.85
N LEU A 184 -18.49 38.25 -12.28
CA LEU A 184 -19.38 37.46 -13.16
C LEU A 184 -18.66 37.18 -14.49
N VAL A 185 -18.70 35.92 -14.93
CA VAL A 185 -18.22 35.51 -16.25
C VAL A 185 -19.37 35.54 -17.23
N THR A 186 -19.36 36.54 -18.12
CA THR A 186 -20.41 36.75 -19.11
C THR A 186 -19.82 37.22 -20.45
N ASP A 187 -20.49 36.93 -21.56
CA ASP A 187 -20.10 37.40 -22.88
C ASP A 187 -20.65 38.83 -23.18
N ASP A 188 -21.33 39.46 -22.21
CA ASP A 188 -21.92 40.80 -22.41
C ASP A 188 -20.80 41.86 -22.36
N PRO A 189 -20.55 42.59 -23.51
CA PRO A 189 -19.45 43.55 -23.60
C PRO A 189 -19.67 44.81 -22.74
N ASN A 190 -20.88 45.05 -22.24
CA ASN A 190 -21.20 46.21 -21.41
C ASN A 190 -20.86 45.99 -19.92
N TYR A 191 -20.48 44.75 -19.55
CA TYR A 191 -20.09 44.40 -18.20
C TYR A 191 -18.56 44.43 -18.02
N ASN A 192 -18.09 45.14 -17.02
CA ASN A 192 -16.71 45.12 -16.60
C ASN A 192 -16.55 44.13 -15.41
N GLN A 193 -15.93 43.00 -15.65
CA GLN A 193 -15.76 41.93 -14.69
C GLN A 193 -14.94 42.37 -13.43
N ALA A 194 -13.95 43.23 -13.62
CA ALA A 194 -13.03 43.58 -12.56
C ALA A 194 -13.66 44.41 -11.42
N ASP A 195 -14.63 45.26 -11.75
CA ASP A 195 -15.27 46.16 -10.79
C ASP A 195 -16.81 46.01 -10.72
N GLY A 196 -17.39 45.09 -11.48
CA GLY A 196 -18.83 44.83 -11.51
C GLY A 196 -19.65 45.93 -12.14
N THR A 197 -19.07 46.89 -12.85
CA THR A 197 -19.83 47.97 -13.48
C THR A 197 -20.45 47.50 -14.79
N TYR A 198 -21.71 47.92 -15.03
CA TYR A 198 -22.46 47.66 -16.24
C TYR A 198 -22.98 48.95 -16.83
N GLN A 199 -22.73 49.19 -18.10
CA GLN A 199 -23.13 50.39 -18.82
C GLN A 199 -24.31 50.10 -19.72
N VAL A 200 -25.39 50.91 -19.64
CA VAL A 200 -26.58 50.80 -20.51
C VAL A 200 -26.86 52.14 -21.17
N ASP A 201 -26.60 52.21 -22.46
CA ASP A 201 -26.85 53.43 -23.21
C ASP A 201 -28.34 53.76 -23.37
N TYR A 202 -29.19 52.72 -23.53
CA TYR A 202 -30.61 52.85 -23.72
C TYR A 202 -31.39 51.64 -23.20
N LEU A 203 -32.36 51.88 -22.31
CA LEU A 203 -33.27 50.87 -21.78
C LEU A 203 -34.73 51.37 -21.86
N PRO A 204 -35.54 50.83 -22.76
CA PRO A 204 -36.92 51.30 -22.94
C PRO A 204 -37.80 50.86 -21.77
N VAL A 205 -38.76 51.75 -21.38
CA VAL A 205 -39.83 51.43 -20.44
C VAL A 205 -41.04 50.96 -21.23
N ASN A 206 -41.63 49.81 -20.90
CA ASN A 206 -42.79 49.25 -21.56
C ASN A 206 -44.09 49.98 -21.15
N ALA A 207 -45.20 49.69 -21.81
CA ALA A 207 -46.50 50.35 -21.57
C ALA A 207 -47.04 50.15 -20.13
N ASN A 208 -46.54 49.17 -19.39
CA ASN A 208 -46.89 48.94 -17.96
C ASN A 208 -46.00 49.74 -17.00
N GLY A 209 -45.08 50.56 -17.51
CA GLY A 209 -44.17 51.33 -16.68
C GLY A 209 -42.93 50.53 -16.21
N MET A 210 -42.57 49.42 -16.87
CA MET A 210 -41.46 48.56 -16.46
C MET A 210 -40.36 48.54 -17.50
N ALA A 211 -39.12 48.64 -17.04
CA ALA A 211 -37.90 48.35 -17.77
C ALA A 211 -37.15 47.21 -17.08
N THR A 212 -36.69 46.24 -17.81
CA THR A 212 -35.96 45.08 -17.26
C THR A 212 -34.65 44.93 -17.99
N LEU A 213 -33.57 44.89 -17.22
CA LEU A 213 -32.25 44.48 -17.65
C LEU A 213 -31.99 43.08 -17.12
N THR A 214 -31.51 42.21 -17.99
CA THR A 214 -31.15 40.83 -17.62
C THR A 214 -29.76 40.55 -18.14
N ILE A 215 -28.90 40.07 -17.23
CA ILE A 215 -27.54 39.62 -17.52
C ILE A 215 -27.48 38.14 -17.17
N ASN A 216 -26.95 37.33 -18.10
CA ASN A 216 -26.69 35.92 -17.89
C ASN A 216 -25.20 35.69 -17.77
N ALA A 217 -24.77 35.07 -16.66
CA ALA A 217 -23.40 34.67 -16.47
C ALA A 217 -23.31 33.13 -16.38
N THR A 218 -22.18 32.60 -16.74
CA THR A 218 -21.87 31.15 -16.75
C THR A 218 -20.86 30.73 -15.70
N GLY A 219 -20.41 31.68 -14.88
CA GLY A 219 -19.44 31.46 -13.83
C GLY A 219 -19.13 32.71 -13.03
N MET A 220 -18.21 32.55 -12.08
CA MET A 220 -17.64 33.65 -11.29
C MET A 220 -16.14 33.47 -11.15
N ASP A 221 -15.41 34.58 -11.26
CA ASP A 221 -13.98 34.71 -10.97
C ASP A 221 -13.83 35.48 -9.65
N PHE A 222 -13.23 34.85 -8.66
CA PHE A 222 -13.08 35.44 -7.33
C PHE A 222 -11.91 36.42 -7.20
N LEU A 223 -11.14 36.62 -8.27
CA LEU A 223 -10.04 37.62 -8.35
C LEU A 223 -9.07 37.55 -7.16
N GLY A 224 -8.73 36.35 -6.72
CA GLY A 224 -7.85 36.08 -5.59
C GLY A 224 -8.49 36.25 -4.19
N LYS A 225 -9.81 36.41 -4.12
CA LYS A 225 -10.55 36.52 -2.85
C LYS A 225 -11.24 35.21 -2.42
N GLY A 226 -11.01 34.12 -3.17
CA GLY A 226 -11.70 32.83 -2.98
C GLY A 226 -11.07 31.91 -1.91
N ILE A 227 -10.58 32.47 -0.81
CA ILE A 227 -10.04 31.68 0.31
C ILE A 227 -11.18 31.12 1.14
N LEU A 228 -11.21 29.78 1.30
CA LEU A 228 -12.21 29.09 2.09
C LEU A 228 -11.89 29.20 3.59
N VAL A 229 -12.90 29.51 4.38
CA VAL A 229 -12.81 29.51 5.84
C VAL A 229 -13.88 28.55 6.39
N ASN A 230 -13.45 27.50 7.10
CA ASN A 230 -14.35 26.46 7.60
C ASN A 230 -15.27 25.88 6.52
N ASN A 231 -14.73 25.55 5.35
CA ASN A 231 -15.44 25.02 4.19
C ASN A 231 -16.58 25.94 3.69
N SER A 232 -16.40 27.23 3.81
CA SER A 232 -17.35 28.23 3.37
C SER A 232 -16.65 29.43 2.77
N LEU A 233 -17.28 30.06 1.78
CA LEU A 233 -16.86 31.31 1.18
C LEU A 233 -18.05 32.26 1.15
N GLU A 234 -17.89 33.45 1.73
CA GLU A 234 -18.87 34.53 1.66
C GLU A 234 -18.35 35.66 0.77
N ILE A 235 -19.16 36.02 -0.22
CA ILE A 235 -18.94 37.20 -1.08
C ILE A 235 -19.98 38.23 -0.73
N SER A 236 -19.53 39.40 -0.34
CA SER A 236 -20.42 40.50 0.00
C SER A 236 -19.95 41.76 -0.71
N ASP A 237 -20.86 42.47 -1.37
CA ASP A 237 -20.62 43.73 -2.04
C ASP A 237 -21.94 44.49 -2.25
N GLU A 238 -21.89 45.61 -2.93
CA GLU A 238 -23.04 46.48 -3.18
C GLU A 238 -23.56 46.32 -4.62
N LEU A 239 -24.87 46.36 -4.74
CA LEU A 239 -25.63 46.28 -5.99
C LEU A 239 -26.56 47.46 -6.09
N GLY A 240 -26.63 48.12 -7.25
CA GLY A 240 -27.53 49.25 -7.42
C GLY A 240 -27.14 50.15 -8.60
N ILE A 241 -27.91 51.18 -8.81
CA ILE A 241 -27.72 52.17 -9.88
C ILE A 241 -26.86 53.31 -9.35
N LYS A 242 -25.69 53.53 -9.93
CA LYS A 242 -24.77 54.63 -9.57
C LYS A 242 -25.18 55.96 -10.20
N SER A 243 -25.61 55.92 -11.45
CA SER A 243 -26.01 57.13 -12.20
C SER A 243 -26.80 56.77 -13.43
N GLY A 244 -27.45 57.75 -14.03
CA GLY A 244 -28.19 57.63 -15.27
C GLY A 244 -29.17 58.74 -15.46
N ASP A 245 -29.91 58.71 -16.55
CA ASP A 245 -30.93 59.68 -16.89
C ASP A 245 -32.23 58.99 -17.20
N ILE A 246 -33.36 59.61 -16.84
CA ILE A 246 -34.70 59.27 -17.39
C ILE A 246 -34.95 60.18 -18.55
N ASN A 247 -35.24 59.59 -19.70
CA ASN A 247 -35.58 60.31 -20.92
C ASN A 247 -37.08 60.22 -21.17
N PHE A 248 -37.69 61.36 -21.38
CA PHE A 248 -39.12 61.50 -21.66
C PHE A 248 -39.37 61.99 -23.07
N ASN A 249 -40.30 61.34 -23.76
CA ASN A 249 -41.02 61.87 -24.93
C ASN A 249 -42.46 62.15 -24.51
N LEU A 250 -42.73 63.41 -24.17
CA LEU A 250 -43.97 63.84 -23.58
C LEU A 250 -44.95 64.32 -24.61
N THR A 251 -46.10 63.65 -24.73
CA THR A 251 -47.24 64.11 -25.53
C THR A 251 -48.32 64.77 -24.67
N ASN A 252 -48.23 64.63 -23.33
CA ASN A 252 -49.09 65.24 -22.34
C ASN A 252 -48.24 65.75 -21.17
N VAL A 253 -48.27 67.05 -20.96
CA VAL A 253 -47.23 67.77 -20.14
C VAL A 253 -47.51 67.78 -18.64
N ASN A 254 -48.40 66.99 -18.13
CA ASN A 254 -48.72 66.99 -16.71
C ASN A 254 -48.17 65.71 -15.99
N ILE A 255 -46.85 65.56 -15.93
CA ILE A 255 -46.24 64.59 -15.11
C ILE A 255 -45.82 65.28 -13.81
N GLY A 256 -46.41 64.93 -12.69
CA GLY A 256 -45.92 65.30 -11.35
C GLY A 256 -44.74 64.46 -10.90
N ASN A 257 -44.20 64.76 -9.75
CA ASN A 257 -43.19 63.91 -9.09
C ASN A 257 -43.72 62.49 -8.93
N PHE A 258 -42.87 61.54 -9.08
CA PHE A 258 -43.22 60.10 -8.96
C PHE A 258 -42.08 59.31 -8.31
N ASN A 259 -42.40 58.15 -7.77
CA ASN A 259 -41.39 57.23 -7.26
C ASN A 259 -40.91 56.25 -8.37
N LEU A 260 -39.63 56.15 -8.54
CA LEU A 260 -38.95 55.08 -9.24
C LEU A 260 -38.69 53.96 -8.26
N HIS A 261 -39.19 52.78 -8.57
CA HIS A 261 -38.91 51.55 -7.80
C HIS A 261 -37.92 50.68 -8.55
N ALA A 262 -36.81 50.31 -7.91
CA ALA A 262 -35.78 49.43 -8.41
C ALA A 262 -35.75 48.13 -7.64
N GLU A 263 -35.97 47.00 -8.33
CA GLU A 263 -35.82 45.64 -7.79
C GLU A 263 -34.58 44.99 -8.37
N TYR A 264 -33.89 44.24 -7.54
CA TYR A 264 -32.71 43.52 -7.93
C TYR A 264 -32.87 42.06 -7.53
N SER A 265 -32.41 41.12 -8.38
CA SER A 265 -32.42 39.71 -8.06
C SER A 265 -31.23 38.98 -8.68
N ILE A 266 -30.69 38.02 -7.93
CA ILE A 266 -29.70 37.07 -8.40
C ILE A 266 -30.33 35.68 -8.26
N SER A 267 -30.43 34.94 -9.38
CA SER A 267 -31.06 33.62 -9.36
C SER A 267 -30.23 32.60 -8.58
N ALA A 268 -30.85 31.52 -8.12
CA ALA A 268 -30.15 30.35 -7.65
C ALA A 268 -29.29 29.73 -8.79
N PHE A 269 -28.19 29.12 -8.43
CA PHE A 269 -27.29 28.43 -9.36
C PHE A 269 -26.55 27.28 -8.71
N ASP A 270 -26.08 26.34 -9.52
CA ASP A 270 -25.26 25.20 -9.09
C ASP A 270 -23.85 25.33 -9.67
N LEU A 271 -22.84 24.95 -8.89
CA LEU A 271 -21.48 24.83 -9.36
C LEU A 271 -21.35 23.58 -10.24
N ARG A 272 -20.62 23.68 -11.35
CA ARG A 272 -20.31 22.59 -12.27
C ARG A 272 -18.86 22.17 -12.24
N SER A 273 -17.96 23.14 -12.19
CA SER A 273 -16.53 22.93 -12.02
C SER A 273 -15.91 24.15 -11.33
N PHE A 274 -14.68 23.99 -10.88
CA PHE A 274 -13.91 25.07 -10.26
C PHE A 274 -12.44 24.96 -10.62
N SER A 275 -11.72 26.07 -10.49
CA SER A 275 -10.25 26.12 -10.48
C SER A 275 -9.82 26.64 -9.11
N GLY A 276 -8.75 26.04 -8.54
CA GLY A 276 -8.26 26.39 -7.22
C GLY A 276 -7.41 25.27 -6.60
N ASP A 277 -7.03 25.42 -5.36
CA ASP A 277 -6.17 24.45 -4.68
C ASP A 277 -6.97 23.33 -4.03
N ILE A 278 -6.52 22.10 -4.23
CA ILE A 278 -7.13 20.87 -3.71
C ILE A 278 -6.10 20.10 -2.87
N ASP A 279 -6.59 19.48 -1.78
CA ASP A 279 -5.94 18.44 -0.99
C ASP A 279 -6.95 17.30 -0.76
N TYR A 280 -7.08 16.40 -1.73
CA TYR A 280 -8.01 15.28 -1.67
C TYR A 280 -7.31 14.06 -1.08
N ARG A 281 -7.80 13.57 0.05
CA ARG A 281 -7.28 12.40 0.76
C ARG A 281 -8.21 11.22 0.59
N MET A 282 -7.63 10.08 0.28
CA MET A 282 -8.33 8.80 0.17
C MET A 282 -8.06 7.93 1.40
N ASP A 283 -8.97 7.00 1.65
CA ASP A 283 -8.76 5.95 2.64
C ASP A 283 -7.66 4.99 2.16
N ASP A 284 -7.01 4.32 3.12
CA ASP A 284 -6.01 3.31 2.84
C ASP A 284 -6.59 2.16 2.02
N ILE A 285 -5.83 1.65 1.05
CA ILE A 285 -6.24 0.58 0.17
C ILE A 285 -5.53 -0.70 0.58
N ASN A 286 -6.31 -1.68 1.04
CA ASN A 286 -5.82 -3.01 1.30
C ASN A 286 -5.84 -3.83 0.01
N ILE A 287 -4.68 -4.31 -0.40
CA ILE A 287 -4.49 -5.18 -1.55
C ILE A 287 -4.53 -6.62 -1.05
N ASP A 288 -4.89 -7.56 -1.92
CA ASP A 288 -4.91 -8.99 -1.56
C ASP A 288 -3.55 -9.43 -1.01
N PRO A 289 -3.50 -10.10 0.15
CA PRO A 289 -2.26 -10.47 0.79
C PRO A 289 -1.49 -11.50 -0.04
N ILE A 290 -0.16 -11.48 0.09
CA ILE A 290 0.72 -12.49 -0.48
C ILE A 290 0.73 -13.67 0.50
N ALA A 291 -0.02 -14.72 0.19
CA ALA A 291 -0.02 -15.95 0.98
C ALA A 291 1.28 -16.73 0.72
N LEU A 292 1.91 -17.18 1.80
CA LEU A 292 3.16 -17.96 1.76
C LEU A 292 2.92 -19.45 2.04
N ASN A 293 1.70 -19.92 1.78
CA ASN A 293 1.35 -21.34 1.93
C ASN A 293 2.16 -22.20 0.93
N GLY A 294 2.53 -23.42 1.37
CA GLY A 294 3.23 -24.38 0.51
C GLY A 294 4.74 -24.09 0.37
N LEU A 295 5.31 -23.24 1.21
CA LEU A 295 6.76 -23.19 1.36
C LEU A 295 7.26 -24.52 1.95
N PRO A 296 8.48 -24.97 1.60
CA PRO A 296 9.02 -26.21 2.14
C PRO A 296 9.04 -26.21 3.67
N ASP A 297 8.62 -27.33 4.28
CA ASP A 297 8.50 -27.48 5.74
C ASP A 297 9.74 -27.09 6.53
N PHE A 298 10.93 -27.21 5.92
CA PHE A 298 12.18 -26.80 6.58
C PHE A 298 12.30 -25.29 6.80
N LEU A 299 11.59 -24.49 6.01
CA LEU A 299 11.53 -23.02 6.18
C LEU A 299 10.62 -22.62 7.35
N ASP A 300 9.72 -23.51 7.77
CA ASP A 300 8.86 -23.33 8.96
C ASP A 300 9.62 -23.58 10.28
N ASN A 301 10.88 -24.02 10.20
CA ASN A 301 11.69 -24.24 11.40
C ASN A 301 11.83 -22.91 12.18
N PRO A 302 11.50 -22.90 13.50
CA PRO A 302 11.54 -21.67 14.29
C PRO A 302 12.94 -21.07 14.46
N GLU A 303 13.99 -21.79 14.07
CA GLU A 303 15.37 -21.30 14.07
C GLU A 303 15.77 -20.72 12.68
N THR A 304 14.91 -20.80 11.68
CA THR A 304 15.15 -20.26 10.36
C THR A 304 14.89 -18.75 10.36
N GLU A 305 15.87 -17.98 9.91
CA GLU A 305 15.80 -16.53 9.71
C GLU A 305 16.29 -16.23 8.30
N ILE A 306 15.45 -15.66 7.46
CA ILE A 306 15.78 -15.34 6.06
C ILE A 306 15.64 -13.85 5.85
N ARG A 307 16.72 -13.23 5.37
CA ARG A 307 16.70 -11.92 4.73
C ARG A 307 16.74 -12.10 3.24
N ILE A 308 15.84 -11.42 2.54
CA ILE A 308 15.79 -11.50 1.08
C ILE A 308 16.78 -10.49 0.51
N ALA A 309 17.64 -10.98 -0.40
CA ALA A 309 18.47 -10.11 -1.20
C ALA A 309 17.64 -9.53 -2.37
N ASN A 310 17.68 -8.20 -2.50
CA ASN A 310 17.11 -7.47 -3.66
C ASN A 310 15.62 -7.75 -3.97
N PRO A 311 14.70 -7.74 -3.00
CA PRO A 311 13.27 -7.75 -3.30
C PRO A 311 12.86 -6.46 -3.99
N VAL A 312 11.91 -6.55 -4.92
CA VAL A 312 11.42 -5.41 -5.70
C VAL A 312 9.90 -5.44 -5.75
N ILE A 313 9.28 -4.27 -5.61
CA ILE A 313 7.87 -4.04 -5.93
C ILE A 313 7.82 -3.08 -7.10
N LYS A 314 7.17 -3.47 -8.18
CA LYS A 314 6.84 -2.58 -9.29
C LYS A 314 5.39 -2.17 -9.18
N VAL A 315 5.10 -0.90 -9.40
CA VAL A 315 3.75 -0.35 -9.41
C VAL A 315 3.57 0.49 -10.65
N ASN A 316 2.51 0.20 -11.39
CA ASN A 316 2.05 1.00 -12.50
C ASN A 316 0.65 1.52 -12.15
N ILE A 317 0.46 2.83 -12.08
CA ILE A 317 -0.80 3.44 -11.66
C ILE A 317 -1.10 4.69 -12.50
N ASN A 318 -2.33 4.84 -12.95
CA ASN A 318 -2.79 6.02 -13.66
C ASN A 318 -3.16 7.16 -12.68
N ASN A 319 -3.29 8.37 -13.22
CA ASN A 319 -3.80 9.52 -12.49
C ASN A 319 -5.00 10.12 -13.23
N PRO A 320 -6.25 9.76 -12.89
CA PRO A 320 -7.42 10.26 -13.58
C PRO A 320 -7.67 11.75 -13.35
N VAL A 321 -7.12 12.32 -12.28
CA VAL A 321 -7.24 13.75 -11.94
C VAL A 321 -6.03 14.58 -12.39
N GLY A 322 -5.02 13.93 -12.96
CA GLY A 322 -3.83 14.61 -13.49
C GLY A 322 -4.12 15.56 -14.63
N GLN A 323 -5.12 15.27 -15.46
CA GLN A 323 -5.57 16.17 -16.51
C GLN A 323 -6.06 17.54 -15.99
N TYR A 324 -6.37 17.64 -14.72
CA TYR A 324 -6.75 18.88 -14.03
C TYR A 324 -5.58 19.52 -13.27
N GLY A 325 -4.34 18.98 -13.39
CA GLY A 325 -3.13 19.52 -12.75
C GLY A 325 -2.80 18.94 -11.37
N LEU A 326 -3.49 17.88 -10.93
CA LEU A 326 -3.24 17.27 -9.64
C LEU A 326 -2.20 16.16 -9.72
N LYS A 327 -1.33 16.08 -8.71
CA LYS A 327 -0.40 14.98 -8.49
C LYS A 327 -0.85 14.14 -7.31
N GLY A 328 -0.65 12.82 -7.43
CA GLY A 328 -0.87 11.87 -6.35
C GLY A 328 0.38 11.67 -5.51
N TYR A 329 0.21 11.36 -4.24
CA TYR A 329 1.24 11.00 -3.27
C TYR A 329 0.76 9.79 -2.51
N GLY A 330 1.67 8.90 -2.13
CA GLY A 330 1.32 7.70 -1.38
C GLY A 330 2.53 7.02 -0.78
N GLN A 331 2.29 5.95 -0.05
CA GLN A 331 3.28 5.13 0.61
C GLN A 331 2.82 3.66 0.59
N ILE A 332 3.73 2.71 0.41
CA ILE A 332 3.40 1.29 0.52
C ILE A 332 3.85 0.79 1.88
N GLN A 333 2.95 0.14 2.59
CA GLN A 333 3.25 -0.60 3.82
C GLN A 333 3.08 -2.09 3.57
N LEU A 334 4.06 -2.88 4.00
CA LEU A 334 3.98 -4.33 4.07
C LEU A 334 3.94 -4.77 5.53
N THR A 335 3.03 -5.67 5.84
CA THR A 335 2.91 -6.25 7.17
C THR A 335 2.97 -7.76 7.07
N SER A 336 4.07 -8.35 7.54
CA SER A 336 4.21 -9.80 7.66
C SER A 336 3.55 -10.31 8.93
N ASN A 337 2.68 -11.30 8.79
CA ASN A 337 1.99 -11.94 9.90
C ASN A 337 2.65 -13.28 10.22
N PHE A 338 3.11 -13.46 11.46
CA PHE A 338 3.77 -14.68 11.92
C PHE A 338 2.88 -15.50 12.85
N GLN A 339 3.17 -16.80 12.96
CA GLN A 339 2.52 -17.63 13.96
C GLN A 339 2.73 -17.04 15.36
N GLY A 340 1.68 -17.10 16.20
CA GLY A 340 1.71 -16.50 17.55
C GLY A 340 1.37 -15.01 17.60
N GLY A 341 1.02 -14.38 16.49
CA GLY A 341 0.52 -12.99 16.43
C GLY A 341 1.61 -11.92 16.36
N ASN A 342 2.87 -12.32 16.19
CA ASN A 342 3.96 -11.38 15.91
C ASN A 342 3.80 -10.79 14.50
N LYS A 343 4.30 -9.56 14.32
CA LYS A 343 4.24 -8.84 13.05
C LYS A 343 5.55 -8.11 12.79
N THR A 344 5.95 -8.09 11.53
CA THR A 344 7.00 -7.20 11.01
C THR A 344 6.35 -6.21 10.05
N VAL A 345 6.54 -4.91 10.28
CA VAL A 345 5.98 -3.84 9.45
C VAL A 345 7.13 -3.07 8.82
N VAL A 346 7.09 -2.90 7.52
CA VAL A 346 8.05 -2.10 6.75
C VAL A 346 7.30 -1.16 5.82
N GLU A 347 7.85 0.03 5.60
CA GLU A 347 7.21 1.10 4.83
C GLU A 347 8.19 1.66 3.80
N SER A 348 7.68 1.98 2.61
CA SER A 348 8.44 2.70 1.59
C SER A 348 8.60 4.19 1.96
N ASP A 349 9.52 4.87 1.30
CA ASP A 349 9.46 6.32 1.24
C ASP A 349 8.20 6.78 0.47
N LEU A 350 7.83 8.06 0.64
CA LEU A 350 6.73 8.66 -0.11
C LEU A 350 7.06 8.69 -1.61
N PHE A 351 6.12 8.24 -2.43
CA PHE A 351 6.21 8.30 -3.88
C PHE A 351 5.26 9.34 -4.47
N VAL A 352 5.48 9.68 -5.73
CA VAL A 352 4.68 10.64 -6.47
C VAL A 352 4.05 9.97 -7.69
N ILE A 353 2.74 10.16 -7.85
CA ILE A 353 2.01 9.84 -9.08
C ILE A 353 1.89 11.14 -9.87
N GLU A 354 2.65 11.26 -10.95
CA GLU A 354 2.65 12.43 -11.81
C GLU A 354 1.30 12.60 -12.53
N GLU A 355 1.11 13.71 -13.22
CA GLU A 355 -0.15 14.00 -13.94
C GLU A 355 -0.54 12.91 -14.96
N ASN A 356 0.44 12.24 -15.56
CA ASN A 356 0.23 11.16 -16.53
C ASN A 356 0.25 9.76 -15.91
N GLY A 357 0.22 9.64 -14.56
CA GLY A 357 0.41 8.39 -13.84
C GLY A 357 1.86 8.15 -13.44
N ALA A 358 2.15 6.96 -12.92
CA ALA A 358 3.47 6.57 -12.46
C ALA A 358 3.79 5.11 -12.79
N ASN A 359 5.06 4.87 -13.15
CA ASN A 359 5.70 3.56 -13.17
C ASN A 359 6.84 3.60 -12.15
N LEU A 360 6.66 2.94 -11.02
CA LEU A 360 7.56 3.01 -9.88
C LEU A 360 8.18 1.65 -9.61
N SER A 361 9.40 1.66 -9.11
CA SER A 361 10.11 0.49 -8.62
C SER A 361 10.58 0.75 -7.20
N PHE A 362 10.17 -0.08 -6.27
CA PHE A 362 10.52 0.01 -4.85
C PHE A 362 11.56 -1.05 -4.53
N ALA A 363 12.68 -0.63 -3.96
CA ALA A 363 13.79 -1.50 -3.63
C ALA A 363 14.48 -1.05 -2.33
N THR A 364 15.29 -1.93 -1.75
CA THR A 364 16.08 -1.63 -0.52
C THR A 364 17.12 -0.54 -0.74
N SER A 365 17.60 -0.37 -1.97
CA SER A 365 18.51 0.69 -2.39
C SER A 365 18.01 1.29 -3.69
N THR A 366 18.29 2.57 -3.94
CA THR A 366 17.87 3.30 -5.15
C THR A 366 18.96 3.26 -6.23
N PRO A 367 18.94 2.30 -7.15
CA PRO A 367 19.91 2.26 -8.24
C PRO A 367 19.45 3.00 -9.51
N GLY A 368 18.17 3.39 -9.66
CA GLY A 368 17.58 3.89 -10.89
C GLY A 368 16.76 5.17 -10.78
N PHE A 369 16.37 5.74 -11.92
CA PHE A 369 15.68 7.03 -12.02
C PHE A 369 14.24 7.03 -11.51
N ASN A 370 13.56 5.88 -11.49
CA ASN A 370 12.17 5.74 -11.03
C ASN A 370 12.07 4.89 -9.76
N ASP A 371 13.19 4.65 -9.08
CA ASP A 371 13.20 3.82 -7.90
C ASP A 371 12.86 4.65 -6.65
N VAL A 372 11.99 4.09 -5.82
CA VAL A 372 11.61 4.65 -4.53
C VAL A 372 12.28 3.81 -3.45
N PRO A 373 12.98 4.43 -2.48
CA PRO A 373 13.55 3.68 -1.38
C PRO A 373 12.49 2.96 -0.57
N PHE A 374 12.76 1.68 -0.24
CA PHE A 374 11.94 0.89 0.64
C PHE A 374 12.82 0.27 1.73
N PRO A 375 13.18 1.05 2.77
CA PRO A 375 14.01 0.55 3.86
C PRO A 375 13.38 -0.66 4.54
N GLY A 376 14.15 -1.71 4.77
CA GLY A 376 13.68 -2.92 5.43
C GLY A 376 12.89 -3.88 4.54
N LEU A 377 12.70 -3.61 3.24
CA LEU A 377 12.00 -4.56 2.35
C LEU A 377 12.64 -5.95 2.35
N GLY A 378 13.96 -6.05 2.49
CA GLY A 378 14.69 -7.32 2.66
C GLY A 378 14.38 -8.07 3.95
N ASP A 379 13.89 -7.38 4.98
CA ASP A 379 13.59 -7.95 6.29
C ASP A 379 12.14 -8.47 6.41
N ILE A 380 11.34 -8.37 5.34
CA ILE A 380 9.92 -8.69 5.36
C ILE A 380 9.62 -10.15 5.76
N LEU A 381 10.55 -11.07 5.53
CA LEU A 381 10.44 -12.46 5.97
C LEU A 381 11.09 -12.73 7.34
N THR A 382 11.65 -11.72 7.98
CA THR A 382 12.40 -11.87 9.21
C THR A 382 11.52 -11.63 10.44
N ASN A 383 11.48 -12.59 11.35
CA ASN A 383 10.92 -12.45 12.69
C ASN A 383 12.03 -12.46 13.75
N SER A 384 12.39 -11.30 14.23
CA SER A 384 13.44 -11.16 15.26
C SER A 384 13.07 -11.74 16.63
N SER A 385 11.82 -12.14 16.84
CA SER A 385 11.32 -12.58 18.16
C SER A 385 11.19 -14.09 18.28
N THR A 386 10.78 -14.80 17.23
CA THR A 386 10.44 -16.23 17.29
C THR A 386 11.06 -17.08 16.19
N GLY A 387 11.69 -16.47 15.18
CA GLY A 387 12.13 -17.17 13.95
C GLY A 387 10.96 -17.71 13.12
N GLY A 388 11.27 -18.42 12.04
CA GLY A 388 10.30 -18.95 11.09
C GLY A 388 9.81 -17.92 10.09
N LEU A 389 9.09 -18.38 9.06
CA LEU A 389 8.53 -17.52 8.03
C LEU A 389 7.14 -16.98 8.41
N PRO A 390 6.70 -15.85 7.83
CA PRO A 390 5.33 -15.37 8.00
C PRO A 390 4.35 -16.30 7.27
N THR A 391 3.09 -16.29 7.72
CA THR A 391 1.98 -17.01 7.06
C THR A 391 1.51 -16.27 5.82
N ASP A 392 1.56 -14.94 5.87
CA ASP A 392 1.17 -14.05 4.79
C ASP A 392 1.84 -12.67 4.95
N ILE A 393 1.85 -11.91 3.87
CA ILE A 393 2.28 -10.51 3.83
C ILE A 393 1.09 -9.68 3.35
N ALA A 394 0.51 -8.89 4.24
CA ALA A 394 -0.49 -7.90 3.87
C ALA A 394 0.18 -6.71 3.19
N VAL A 395 -0.45 -6.22 2.13
CA VAL A 395 0.01 -5.06 1.33
C VAL A 395 -1.02 -3.96 1.47
N THR A 396 -0.60 -2.78 1.90
CA THR A 396 -1.48 -1.61 2.06
C THR A 396 -0.87 -0.41 1.35
N LEU A 397 -1.69 0.28 0.57
CA LEU A 397 -1.35 1.58 0.01
C LEU A 397 -1.92 2.65 0.95
N GLU A 398 -1.04 3.35 1.64
CA GLU A 398 -1.38 4.30 2.70
C GLU A 398 -1.10 5.75 2.30
N ASN A 399 -1.71 6.67 3.06
CA ASN A 399 -1.48 8.10 2.89
C ASN A 399 -1.74 8.61 1.47
N LEU A 400 -2.69 7.97 0.75
CA LEU A 400 -3.00 8.34 -0.63
C LEU A 400 -3.68 9.69 -0.69
N GLN A 401 -3.03 10.64 -1.33
CA GLN A 401 -3.42 12.04 -1.38
C GLN A 401 -3.21 12.59 -2.78
N PHE A 402 -4.21 13.29 -3.32
CA PHE A 402 -4.11 14.00 -4.59
C PHE A 402 -4.22 15.50 -4.32
N LYS A 403 -3.19 16.24 -4.68
CA LYS A 403 -3.11 17.67 -4.37
C LYS A 403 -2.43 18.48 -5.45
N GLY A 404 -2.74 19.75 -5.48
CA GLY A 404 -2.18 20.73 -6.40
C GLY A 404 -3.17 21.83 -6.70
N HIS A 405 -2.79 22.67 -7.65
CA HIS A 405 -3.69 23.67 -8.22
C HIS A 405 -4.48 23.04 -9.37
N ALA A 406 -5.79 22.92 -9.19
CA ALA A 406 -6.67 22.33 -10.18
C ALA A 406 -7.20 23.37 -11.17
N GLU A 407 -7.27 22.99 -12.45
CA GLU A 407 -7.89 23.76 -13.50
C GLU A 407 -9.18 23.09 -13.96
N ASP A 408 -10.30 23.81 -13.88
CA ASP A 408 -11.61 23.36 -14.34
C ASP A 408 -12.05 21.97 -13.81
N PHE A 409 -11.76 21.74 -12.54
CA PHE A 409 -12.04 20.46 -11.87
C PHE A 409 -13.55 20.25 -11.73
N PRO A 410 -14.12 19.14 -12.22
CA PRO A 410 -15.57 18.93 -12.21
C PRO A 410 -16.10 18.66 -10.79
N ILE A 411 -17.34 19.10 -10.55
CA ILE A 411 -18.11 18.76 -9.36
C ILE A 411 -18.81 17.41 -9.60
N GLY A 412 -18.82 16.53 -8.60
CA GLY A 412 -19.40 15.20 -8.66
C GLY A 412 -18.35 14.10 -8.71
N ASN A 413 -18.69 12.98 -9.36
CA ASN A 413 -17.80 11.81 -9.46
C ASN A 413 -16.85 11.94 -10.64
N ILE A 414 -15.60 11.51 -10.39
CA ILE A 414 -14.58 11.25 -11.40
C ILE A 414 -14.13 9.80 -11.21
N ASP A 415 -13.70 9.16 -12.28
CA ASP A 415 -13.22 7.80 -12.27
C ASP A 415 -12.07 7.62 -11.24
N ASN A 416 -11.98 6.41 -10.68
CA ASN A 416 -10.95 6.02 -9.75
C ASN A 416 -9.56 5.92 -10.42
N ALA A 417 -8.50 5.98 -9.62
CA ALA A 417 -7.18 5.58 -10.06
C ALA A 417 -7.10 4.07 -10.13
N GLN A 418 -6.52 3.56 -11.21
CA GLN A 418 -6.35 2.14 -11.50
C GLN A 418 -4.90 1.84 -11.82
N GLY A 419 -4.48 0.64 -11.45
CA GLY A 419 -3.12 0.21 -11.68
C GLY A 419 -2.93 -1.26 -11.43
N ASP A 420 -1.68 -1.67 -11.49
CA ASP A 420 -1.23 -3.02 -11.17
C ASP A 420 0.07 -2.95 -10.35
N TYR A 421 0.32 -4.01 -9.60
CA TYR A 421 1.59 -4.18 -8.91
C TYR A 421 2.15 -5.57 -9.18
N GLU A 422 3.48 -5.68 -9.11
CA GLU A 422 4.23 -6.92 -9.15
C GLU A 422 5.27 -6.91 -8.03
N PHE A 423 5.11 -7.81 -7.06
CA PHE A 423 6.10 -8.10 -6.04
C PHE A 423 6.96 -9.27 -6.51
N THR A 424 8.29 -9.10 -6.50
CA THR A 424 9.27 -10.13 -6.81
C THR A 424 10.33 -10.16 -5.73
N ALA A 425 10.44 -11.28 -5.04
CA ALA A 425 11.43 -11.49 -4.00
C ALA A 425 12.24 -12.76 -4.33
N PRO A 426 13.43 -12.64 -4.94
CA PRO A 426 14.31 -13.76 -5.19
C PRO A 426 14.64 -14.45 -3.87
N LEU A 427 14.49 -15.77 -3.80
CA LEU A 427 14.94 -16.54 -2.66
C LEU A 427 16.47 -16.52 -2.65
N GLY A 428 17.01 -15.63 -1.87
CA GLY A 428 18.43 -15.44 -1.70
C GLY A 428 18.71 -15.03 -0.26
N PHE A 429 19.89 -15.36 0.22
CA PHE A 429 20.27 -15.06 1.58
C PHE A 429 21.12 -13.81 1.62
N ALA A 430 20.52 -12.67 2.02
CA ALA A 430 21.30 -11.53 2.48
C ALA A 430 21.85 -11.83 3.90
N SER A 431 23.02 -11.29 4.23
CA SER A 431 23.60 -11.46 5.57
C SER A 431 22.90 -10.56 6.60
N PRO A 432 22.62 -11.05 7.81
CA PRO A 432 22.72 -12.44 8.25
C PRO A 432 21.45 -13.24 7.88
N SER A 433 21.63 -14.45 7.42
CA SER A 433 20.55 -15.42 7.22
C SER A 433 20.97 -16.79 7.75
N LYS A 434 19.98 -17.54 8.23
CA LYS A 434 20.18 -18.90 8.75
C LYS A 434 19.01 -19.77 8.31
N VAL A 435 19.30 -20.92 7.70
CA VAL A 435 18.29 -21.93 7.38
C VAL A 435 18.66 -23.23 8.07
N VAL A 436 17.67 -23.89 8.65
CA VAL A 436 17.83 -25.16 9.36
C VAL A 436 17.02 -26.24 8.67
N TYR A 437 17.74 -27.27 8.18
CA TYR A 437 17.12 -28.47 7.59
C TYR A 437 17.40 -29.67 8.46
N GLU A 438 16.38 -30.49 8.74
CA GLU A 438 16.49 -31.71 9.54
C GLU A 438 15.88 -32.89 8.78
N THR A 439 16.57 -34.03 8.83
CA THR A 439 16.05 -35.33 8.34
C THR A 439 16.48 -36.46 9.27
N THR A 440 15.69 -37.52 9.35
CA THR A 440 15.98 -38.67 10.23
C THR A 440 16.04 -39.92 9.37
N GLU A 441 17.10 -40.69 9.54
CA GLU A 441 17.26 -42.04 9.04
C GLU A 441 17.10 -42.98 10.21
N ASP A 442 16.08 -43.85 10.22
CA ASP A 442 15.72 -44.74 11.33
C ASP A 442 15.50 -46.18 10.89
N GLY A 443 15.02 -47.04 11.80
CA GLY A 443 14.77 -48.44 11.51
C GLY A 443 15.96 -49.37 11.81
N TRP A 444 17.05 -48.84 12.38
CA TRP A 444 18.27 -49.62 12.67
C TRP A 444 18.05 -50.63 13.80
N ASN A 445 17.06 -50.45 14.64
CA ASN A 445 16.64 -51.36 15.69
C ASN A 445 16.27 -52.74 15.17
N SER A 446 15.71 -52.82 13.96
CA SER A 446 15.37 -54.10 13.31
C SER A 446 16.61 -54.98 13.07
N ASP A 447 17.81 -54.41 13.09
CA ASP A 447 19.08 -55.12 12.90
C ASP A 447 19.73 -55.58 14.22
N GLY A 448 19.02 -55.45 15.36
CA GLY A 448 19.45 -55.94 16.69
C GLY A 448 20.46 -55.03 17.42
N LEU A 449 20.44 -53.74 17.10
CA LEU A 449 21.31 -52.74 17.77
C LEU A 449 20.77 -52.27 19.13
N ASP A 450 19.49 -52.51 19.43
CA ASP A 450 18.85 -52.09 20.67
C ASP A 450 19.50 -52.71 21.93
N ASP A 451 20.06 -53.95 21.81
CA ASP A 451 20.71 -54.63 22.90
C ASP A 451 22.23 -54.36 23.00
N VAL A 452 22.79 -53.59 22.06
CA VAL A 452 24.22 -53.24 22.06
C VAL A 452 24.46 -51.98 22.89
N ASN A 453 25.44 -52.07 23.82
CA ASN A 453 26.00 -50.90 24.50
C ASN A 453 27.03 -50.25 23.57
N ILE A 454 26.66 -49.19 22.87
CA ILE A 454 27.48 -48.55 21.86
C ILE A 454 28.41 -47.53 22.52
N GLU A 455 29.72 -47.73 22.42
CA GLU A 455 30.73 -46.84 22.94
C GLU A 455 30.95 -45.65 21.99
N PHE A 456 31.00 -45.94 20.67
CA PHE A 456 31.21 -44.95 19.62
C PHE A 456 30.44 -45.30 18.37
N ILE A 457 29.90 -44.25 17.71
CA ILE A 457 29.45 -44.30 16.34
C ILE A 457 30.45 -43.45 15.53
N ASN A 458 31.08 -44.05 14.52
CA ASN A 458 31.94 -43.29 13.61
C ASN A 458 31.22 -43.16 12.27
N LEU A 459 30.97 -41.93 11.85
CA LEU A 459 30.43 -41.58 10.54
C LEU A 459 31.56 -41.01 9.70
N SER A 460 31.66 -41.45 8.45
CA SER A 460 32.60 -40.90 7.49
C SER A 460 31.90 -40.76 6.12
N ALA A 461 32.14 -39.65 5.45
CA ALA A 461 31.60 -39.36 4.12
C ALA A 461 32.52 -38.42 3.35
N GLU A 462 32.27 -38.30 2.06
CA GLU A 462 32.80 -37.24 1.21
C GLU A 462 31.66 -36.29 0.89
N CYS A 463 31.82 -35.01 1.24
CA CYS A 463 30.78 -33.99 1.00
C CYS A 463 31.05 -33.24 -0.29
N TYR A 464 30.04 -33.19 -1.14
CA TYR A 464 30.01 -32.40 -2.37
C TYR A 464 28.87 -31.39 -2.28
N THR A 465 29.15 -30.11 -2.56
CA THR A 465 28.15 -29.06 -2.57
C THR A 465 28.57 -27.92 -3.50
N ASN A 466 27.62 -27.35 -4.21
CA ASN A 466 27.81 -26.11 -4.95
C ASN A 466 27.17 -24.89 -4.24
N LEU A 467 26.76 -25.06 -2.98
CA LEU A 467 26.26 -23.93 -2.18
C LEU A 467 27.36 -22.86 -2.04
N PRO A 468 27.02 -21.57 -2.23
CA PRO A 468 27.97 -20.47 -2.06
C PRO A 468 28.27 -20.15 -0.60
N VAL A 469 27.62 -20.83 0.35
CA VAL A 469 27.68 -20.60 1.79
C VAL A 469 28.14 -21.84 2.55
N GLY A 470 28.72 -21.64 3.74
CA GLY A 470 29.14 -22.75 4.58
C GLY A 470 27.95 -23.48 5.21
N VAL A 471 28.11 -24.79 5.43
CA VAL A 471 27.10 -25.63 6.05
C VAL A 471 27.66 -26.25 7.29
N GLN A 472 26.97 -26.10 8.42
CA GLN A 472 27.26 -26.87 9.62
C GLN A 472 26.36 -28.10 9.66
N LEU A 473 26.96 -29.29 9.56
CA LEU A 473 26.28 -30.58 9.72
C LEU A 473 26.40 -31.06 11.16
N SER A 474 25.29 -31.51 11.73
CA SER A 474 25.29 -32.25 13.00
C SER A 474 24.53 -33.55 12.84
N VAL A 475 24.98 -34.58 13.60
CA VAL A 475 24.37 -35.90 13.57
C VAL A 475 24.13 -36.35 15.00
N ASN A 476 22.90 -36.62 15.33
CA ASN A 476 22.48 -37.04 16.66
C ASN A 476 21.78 -38.40 16.61
N PRO A 477 22.16 -39.36 17.47
CA PRO A 477 21.48 -40.65 17.53
C PRO A 477 20.07 -40.49 18.09
N VAL A 478 19.15 -41.30 17.57
CA VAL A 478 17.74 -41.34 18.00
C VAL A 478 17.33 -42.72 18.46
N ASP A 479 16.39 -42.75 19.40
CA ASP A 479 15.72 -43.97 19.85
C ASP A 479 14.54 -44.34 18.90
N LYS A 480 13.92 -45.49 19.12
CA LYS A 480 12.76 -45.98 18.36
C LYS A 480 11.52 -45.08 18.38
N ASN A 481 11.50 -44.09 19.26
CA ASN A 481 10.43 -43.10 19.35
C ASN A 481 10.84 -41.77 18.69
N GLY A 482 12.01 -41.71 18.06
CA GLY A 482 12.56 -40.49 17.44
C GLY A 482 13.14 -39.49 18.44
N ASN A 483 13.29 -39.85 19.73
CA ASN A 483 13.90 -38.97 20.73
C ASN A 483 15.41 -38.98 20.59
N LEU A 484 16.03 -37.79 20.77
CA LEU A 484 17.48 -37.66 20.76
C LEU A 484 18.09 -38.41 21.95
N ILE A 485 19.11 -39.20 21.68
CA ILE A 485 19.97 -39.80 22.72
C ILE A 485 21.09 -38.82 23.05
N PRO A 486 21.27 -38.42 24.33
CA PRO A 486 22.27 -37.41 24.70
C PRO A 486 23.70 -37.83 24.34
N VAL A 487 24.42 -36.96 23.63
CA VAL A 487 25.82 -37.15 23.21
C VAL A 487 26.71 -36.02 23.70
N THR A 488 28.02 -36.18 23.67
CA THR A 488 28.97 -35.13 24.01
C THR A 488 28.99 -34.05 22.91
N GLU A 489 28.93 -32.77 23.30
CA GLU A 489 28.73 -31.62 22.36
C GLU A 489 29.78 -31.55 21.25
N ASP A 490 31.04 -31.89 21.52
CA ASP A 490 32.12 -31.77 20.54
C ASP A 490 32.18 -32.92 19.51
N SER A 491 31.34 -33.94 19.67
CA SER A 491 31.47 -35.17 18.90
C SER A 491 30.53 -35.26 17.68
N SER A 492 29.54 -34.36 17.59
CA SER A 492 28.43 -34.50 16.62
C SER A 492 28.41 -33.46 15.49
N ASN A 493 29.31 -32.49 15.48
CA ASN A 493 29.27 -31.35 14.56
C ASN A 493 30.45 -31.35 13.57
N PHE A 494 30.15 -30.99 12.32
CA PHE A 494 31.13 -30.84 11.24
C PHE A 494 30.79 -29.61 10.39
N LYS A 495 31.81 -28.85 9.93
CA LYS A 495 31.62 -27.72 9.01
C LYS A 495 32.07 -28.11 7.61
N VAL A 496 31.20 -27.89 6.65
CA VAL A 496 31.45 -28.03 5.20
C VAL A 496 31.75 -26.65 4.62
N SER A 497 32.83 -26.58 3.86
CA SER A 497 33.21 -25.34 3.16
C SER A 497 32.26 -25.02 2.01
N PRO A 498 32.08 -23.74 1.66
CA PRO A 498 31.38 -23.38 0.42
C PRO A 498 32.03 -24.05 -0.80
N TYR A 499 31.23 -24.43 -1.80
CA TYR A 499 31.70 -25.07 -3.04
C TYR A 499 32.59 -26.29 -2.82
N SER A 500 32.25 -27.12 -1.84
CA SER A 500 33.05 -28.28 -1.47
C SER A 500 33.03 -29.35 -2.57
N ASP A 501 34.22 -29.86 -2.97
CA ASP A 501 34.41 -30.91 -3.98
C ASP A 501 35.08 -32.12 -3.35
N GLY A 502 34.32 -32.88 -2.55
CA GLY A 502 34.82 -34.11 -1.90
C GLY A 502 35.52 -33.88 -0.56
N GLU A 503 35.13 -32.87 0.22
CA GLU A 503 35.63 -32.64 1.56
C GLU A 503 35.34 -33.84 2.47
N GLN A 504 36.37 -34.35 3.15
CA GLN A 504 36.24 -35.51 4.03
C GLN A 504 35.54 -35.13 5.34
N VAL A 505 34.36 -35.71 5.53
CA VAL A 505 33.57 -35.60 6.77
C VAL A 505 33.89 -36.81 7.65
N SER A 506 34.29 -36.58 8.90
CA SER A 506 34.48 -37.64 9.90
C SER A 506 33.92 -37.15 11.23
N ILE A 507 32.92 -37.86 11.74
CA ILE A 507 32.25 -37.56 13.00
C ILE A 507 32.34 -38.80 13.88
N ARG A 508 32.81 -38.62 15.13
CA ARG A 508 32.80 -39.67 16.13
C ARG A 508 31.86 -39.30 17.26
N ILE A 509 30.75 -40.01 17.36
CA ILE A 509 29.67 -39.73 18.32
C ILE A 509 29.87 -40.62 19.56
N GLN A 510 29.80 -40.01 20.73
CA GLN A 510 29.90 -40.68 22.02
C GLN A 510 28.75 -40.23 22.93
N GLY A 511 28.19 -41.18 23.68
CA GLY A 511 27.11 -40.85 24.62
C GLY A 511 27.61 -39.97 25.78
N ALA A 512 26.82 -38.97 26.18
CA ALA A 512 27.16 -38.02 27.24
C ALA A 512 27.21 -38.68 28.65
N ASN A 513 26.42 -39.74 28.85
CA ASN A 513 26.27 -40.39 30.17
C ASN A 513 26.72 -41.86 30.17
N GLY A 514 27.63 -42.24 29.29
CA GLY A 514 28.09 -43.62 29.09
C GLY A 514 27.69 -44.15 27.72
N PRO A 515 27.64 -45.48 27.50
CA PRO A 515 27.32 -46.06 26.21
C PRO A 515 25.92 -45.61 25.70
N ILE A 516 25.82 -45.38 24.38
CA ILE A 516 24.56 -45.16 23.71
C ILE A 516 23.77 -46.46 23.72
N ARG A 517 22.51 -46.43 24.15
CA ARG A 517 21.62 -47.60 24.26
C ARG A 517 20.30 -47.30 23.53
N GLY A 518 19.71 -48.34 22.93
CA GLY A 518 18.44 -48.23 22.25
C GLY A 518 18.51 -47.40 20.96
N LEU A 519 19.65 -47.44 20.27
CA LEU A 519 19.86 -46.77 19.00
C LEU A 519 18.94 -47.35 17.96
N ASP A 520 18.13 -46.52 17.32
CA ASP A 520 17.26 -46.86 16.19
C ASP A 520 17.62 -46.13 14.89
N GLY A 521 18.35 -45.03 15.01
CA GLY A 521 18.75 -44.24 13.85
C GLY A 521 19.56 -43.01 14.20
N VAL A 522 19.70 -42.12 13.23
CA VAL A 522 20.38 -40.84 13.40
C VAL A 522 19.56 -39.73 12.77
N ARG A 523 19.54 -38.58 13.45
CA ARG A 523 18.99 -37.32 12.91
C ARG A 523 20.14 -36.50 12.36
N PHE A 524 20.08 -36.19 11.10
CA PHE A 524 20.95 -35.23 10.43
C PHE A 524 20.33 -33.85 10.52
N ARG A 525 21.14 -32.86 10.87
CA ARG A 525 20.74 -31.44 10.89
C ARG A 525 21.79 -30.64 10.15
N ALA A 526 21.36 -29.92 9.12
CA ALA A 526 22.17 -28.99 8.36
C ALA A 526 21.76 -27.55 8.74
N ILE A 527 22.73 -26.73 9.14
CA ILE A 527 22.55 -25.30 9.35
C ILE A 527 23.33 -24.59 8.25
N ILE A 528 22.62 -23.90 7.38
CA ILE A 528 23.16 -23.06 6.33
C ILE A 528 23.17 -21.64 6.87
N SER A 529 24.33 -20.99 6.96
CA SER A 529 24.46 -19.64 7.50
C SER A 529 25.13 -18.74 6.49
N GLN A 530 24.54 -17.56 6.28
CA GLN A 530 25.13 -16.48 5.50
C GLN A 530 25.53 -15.35 6.44
N ASP A 531 26.82 -15.24 6.71
CA ASP A 531 27.38 -14.24 7.60
C ASP A 531 28.23 -13.19 6.82
N ASP A 532 28.49 -13.42 5.52
CA ASP A 532 29.31 -12.55 4.68
C ASP A 532 28.42 -11.53 3.96
N PRO A 533 28.51 -10.23 4.30
CA PRO A 533 27.69 -9.20 3.66
C PRO A 533 28.00 -8.99 2.16
N ASP A 534 29.14 -9.45 1.68
CA ASP A 534 29.56 -9.30 0.29
C ASP A 534 29.11 -10.49 -0.61
N ASN A 535 28.53 -11.55 0.00
CA ASN A 535 28.10 -12.75 -0.70
C ASN A 535 26.57 -12.90 -0.60
N GLU A 536 25.84 -12.30 -1.52
CA GLU A 536 24.39 -12.48 -1.64
C GLU A 536 24.11 -13.73 -2.50
N GLY A 537 23.97 -14.87 -1.83
CA GLY A 537 23.71 -16.15 -2.51
C GLY A 537 22.24 -16.27 -2.96
N ALA A 538 22.00 -16.41 -4.23
CA ALA A 538 20.69 -16.77 -4.77
C ALA A 538 20.46 -18.29 -4.67
N LEU A 539 19.22 -18.70 -4.34
CA LEU A 539 18.82 -20.10 -4.30
C LEU A 539 18.33 -20.54 -5.68
N GLY A 540 19.19 -21.23 -6.41
CA GLY A 540 18.84 -21.85 -7.69
C GLY A 540 18.43 -23.32 -7.56
N PRO A 541 17.70 -23.86 -8.55
CA PRO A 541 17.26 -25.26 -8.56
C PRO A 541 18.43 -26.26 -8.60
N ASP A 542 19.56 -25.83 -9.15
CA ASP A 542 20.76 -26.67 -9.29
C ASP A 542 21.61 -26.78 -8.02
N LEU A 543 21.24 -26.08 -6.95
CA LEU A 543 21.95 -26.15 -5.69
C LEU A 543 21.72 -27.50 -4.99
N TYR A 544 22.80 -28.09 -4.47
CA TYR A 544 22.74 -29.40 -3.82
C TYR A 544 23.76 -29.57 -2.70
N ILE A 545 23.46 -30.54 -1.82
CA ILE A 545 24.38 -31.15 -0.87
C ILE A 545 24.31 -32.66 -1.09
N GLU A 546 25.45 -33.32 -1.25
CA GLU A 546 25.56 -34.76 -1.44
C GLU A 546 26.65 -35.33 -0.52
N LEU A 547 26.30 -36.36 0.24
CA LEU A 547 27.25 -37.16 1.02
C LEU A 547 27.50 -38.48 0.31
N ARG A 548 28.66 -38.61 -0.33
CA ARG A 548 29.09 -39.85 -0.98
C ARG A 548 29.91 -40.72 -0.06
N ASN A 549 29.94 -42.02 -0.32
CA ASN A 549 30.69 -43.00 0.45
C ASN A 549 30.37 -42.97 1.95
N LEU A 550 29.12 -42.62 2.28
CA LEU A 550 28.67 -42.54 3.66
C LEU A 550 28.75 -43.93 4.32
N ARG A 551 29.48 -43.99 5.42
CA ARG A 551 29.67 -45.19 6.25
C ARG A 551 29.42 -44.85 7.71
N ALA A 552 28.59 -45.64 8.34
CA ALA A 552 28.41 -45.65 9.79
C ALA A 552 29.01 -46.93 10.34
N THR A 553 29.94 -46.82 11.30
CA THR A 553 30.46 -47.96 12.02
C THR A 553 30.20 -47.77 13.51
N VAL A 554 29.84 -48.87 14.16
CA VAL A 554 29.54 -48.93 15.60
C VAL A 554 30.55 -49.79 16.29
N ASP A 555 31.13 -49.24 17.36
CA ASP A 555 31.98 -49.95 18.29
C ASP A 555 31.25 -50.02 19.67
N GLY A 556 31.23 -51.20 20.27
CA GLY A 556 30.51 -51.41 21.51
C GLY A 556 30.62 -52.82 22.05
N TYR A 557 29.72 -53.21 22.92
CA TYR A 557 29.70 -54.54 23.50
C TYR A 557 28.26 -55.00 23.82
N TYR A 558 28.10 -56.27 23.80
CA TYR A 558 26.93 -56.98 24.30
C TYR A 558 27.19 -57.42 25.72
N GLU A 559 26.27 -57.16 26.61
CA GLU A 559 26.27 -57.65 27.97
C GLU A 559 25.22 -58.77 28.11
N THR A 560 25.64 -59.96 28.43
CA THR A 560 24.73 -61.06 28.72
C THR A 560 25.02 -61.65 30.07
N ASP A 561 24.02 -61.84 30.88
CA ASP A 561 24.10 -62.51 32.16
C ASP A 561 23.68 -63.98 31.95
N PHE A 562 24.55 -64.90 32.37
CA PHE A 562 24.31 -66.33 32.24
C PHE A 562 23.74 -66.93 33.54
N ASN A 563 23.17 -66.14 34.45
CA ASN A 563 22.46 -66.65 35.64
C ASN A 563 21.10 -67.21 35.32
#